data_284a974dd83e643d1e2a8149d8579031
#
_entry.id   284a974dd83e643d1e2a8149d8579031
#
_cell.length_a   1.000
_cell.length_b   1.000
_cell.length_c   1.000
_cell.angle_alpha   90.00
_cell.angle_beta   90.00
_cell.angle_gamma   90.00
#
_symmetry.space_group_name_H-M   'P 1'
#
loop_
_entity.id
_entity.type
_entity.pdbx_description
1 polymer ?
#
loop_
_entity_poly.entity_id
_entity_poly.type
_entity_poly.pdbx_seq_one_letter_code
_entity_poly.pdbx_strand_id
1 'polypeptide(L)'
;MKQCFLTTNGPKAIGPYSTAVISGKTVYLSGMIPADPATGKIVEGGIEAQATQVFENIGTVLGEMGLTLANALKATVFLTDLNDFAAVNAIYERYFGPDFPARSCVEVSRLPAGARVEVELICEKTEG
;
A
#
# COMPACT_ATOMS: atom_id res chain seq x y z
N MET A 1 -5.25 -20.40 11.69
CA MET A 1 -4.06 -20.57 10.84
C MET A 1 -3.96 -19.43 9.85
N LYS A 2 -2.76 -19.00 9.57
CA LYS A 2 -2.59 -17.94 8.59
C LYS A 2 -2.84 -18.45 7.17
N GLN A 3 -3.33 -17.59 6.33
CA GLN A 3 -3.56 -17.85 4.93
C GLN A 3 -2.73 -16.84 4.13
N CYS A 4 -1.81 -17.32 3.31
CA CYS A 4 -0.98 -16.47 2.48
C CYS A 4 -1.69 -16.12 1.18
N PHE A 5 -1.54 -14.87 0.74
CA PHE A 5 -2.16 -14.39 -0.49
C PHE A 5 -1.09 -13.79 -1.42
N LEU A 6 -1.12 -14.19 -2.68
CA LEU A 6 -0.27 -13.64 -3.72
C LEU A 6 -1.15 -12.96 -4.76
N THR A 7 -0.84 -11.72 -5.08
CA THR A 7 -1.62 -10.94 -6.05
C THR A 7 -1.47 -11.48 -7.46
N THR A 8 -2.54 -11.38 -8.23
CA THR A 8 -2.53 -11.72 -9.66
C THR A 8 -2.30 -10.48 -10.52
N ASN A 9 -2.98 -9.39 -10.19
CA ASN A 9 -2.97 -8.17 -11.01
C ASN A 9 -2.17 -7.02 -10.41
N GLY A 10 -1.80 -7.11 -9.14
CA GLY A 10 -0.94 -6.13 -8.51
C GLY A 10 0.53 -6.41 -8.77
N PRO A 11 1.43 -5.60 -8.21
CA PRO A 11 2.88 -5.84 -8.35
C PRO A 11 3.26 -7.17 -7.73
N LYS A 12 4.05 -7.97 -8.47
CA LYS A 12 4.49 -9.27 -7.99
C LYS A 12 5.50 -9.12 -6.85
N ALA A 13 5.45 -10.07 -5.91
CA ALA A 13 6.44 -10.14 -4.85
C ALA A 13 7.83 -10.40 -5.48
N ILE A 14 8.80 -9.57 -5.10
CA ILE A 14 10.17 -9.66 -5.62
C ILE A 14 11.12 -10.28 -4.60
N GLY A 15 10.58 -11.00 -3.61
CA GLY A 15 11.36 -11.64 -2.58
C GLY A 15 10.53 -12.69 -1.86
N PRO A 16 11.07 -13.25 -0.77
CA PRO A 16 10.38 -14.33 -0.03
C PRO A 16 9.34 -13.77 0.92
N TYR A 17 8.22 -13.24 0.35
CA TYR A 17 7.11 -12.71 1.14
C TYR A 17 5.80 -12.87 0.38
N SER A 18 4.70 -12.91 1.13
CA SER A 18 3.36 -12.92 0.58
C SER A 18 2.90 -11.48 0.36
N THR A 19 2.05 -11.25 -0.64
CA THR A 19 1.45 -9.93 -0.84
C THR A 19 0.64 -9.53 0.39
N ALA A 20 -0.08 -10.49 0.95
CA ALA A 20 -0.82 -10.29 2.19
C ALA A 20 -0.91 -11.59 2.96
N VAL A 21 -1.20 -11.48 4.26
CA VAL A 21 -1.46 -12.62 5.12
C VAL A 21 -2.78 -12.37 5.84
N ILE A 22 -3.66 -13.37 5.80
CA ILE A 22 -4.97 -13.30 6.43
C ILE A 22 -4.95 -14.19 7.67
N SER A 23 -5.38 -13.64 8.80
CA SER A 23 -5.50 -14.37 10.05
C SER A 23 -6.84 -13.99 10.68
N GLY A 24 -7.81 -14.91 10.65
CA GLY A 24 -9.16 -14.60 11.11
C GLY A 24 -9.75 -13.50 10.22
N LYS A 25 -10.11 -12.39 10.83
CA LYS A 25 -10.65 -11.23 10.11
C LYS A 25 -9.57 -10.19 9.79
N THR A 26 -8.35 -10.38 10.26
CA THR A 26 -7.29 -9.40 10.06
C THR A 26 -6.49 -9.72 8.81
N VAL A 27 -6.22 -8.71 8.01
CA VAL A 27 -5.42 -8.83 6.80
C VAL A 27 -4.20 -7.91 6.95
N TYR A 28 -3.03 -8.52 6.86
CA TYR A 28 -1.75 -7.80 6.92
C TYR A 28 -1.23 -7.67 5.49
N LEU A 29 -1.16 -6.45 4.99
CA LEU A 29 -0.68 -6.18 3.64
C LEU A 29 0.79 -5.81 3.70
N SER A 30 1.62 -6.48 2.92
CA SER A 30 3.02 -6.13 2.80
C SER A 30 3.19 -4.72 2.24
N GLY A 31 4.33 -4.10 2.50
CA GLY A 31 4.63 -2.78 2.00
C GLY A 31 4.49 -2.71 0.49
N MET A 32 3.75 -1.70 0.03
CA MET A 32 3.50 -1.49 -1.40
C MET A 32 4.37 -0.35 -1.90
N ILE A 33 5.18 -0.61 -2.92
CA ILE A 33 5.98 0.40 -3.61
C ILE A 33 5.26 0.81 -4.90
N PRO A 34 5.61 1.98 -5.47
CA PRO A 34 4.90 2.49 -6.66
C PRO A 34 5.36 1.84 -7.96
N ALA A 35 5.36 0.52 -8.00
CA ALA A 35 5.73 -0.22 -9.20
C ALA A 35 4.55 -0.35 -10.14
N ASP A 36 4.80 -0.18 -11.43
CA ASP A 36 3.82 -0.49 -12.47
C ASP A 36 3.67 -2.01 -12.50
N PRO A 37 2.46 -2.56 -12.27
CA PRO A 37 2.30 -4.02 -12.26
C PRO A 37 2.69 -4.71 -13.56
N ALA A 38 2.59 -4.00 -14.70
CA ALA A 38 2.90 -4.58 -16.00
C ALA A 38 4.41 -4.70 -16.23
N THR A 39 5.21 -3.79 -15.68
CA THR A 39 6.65 -3.75 -15.95
C THR A 39 7.49 -4.08 -14.72
N GLY A 40 6.95 -3.91 -13.52
CA GLY A 40 7.69 -4.05 -12.28
C GLY A 40 8.59 -2.86 -11.96
N LYS A 41 8.57 -1.82 -12.79
CA LYS A 41 9.41 -0.64 -12.61
C LYS A 41 8.66 0.45 -11.86
N ILE A 42 9.40 1.25 -11.09
CA ILE A 42 8.82 2.41 -10.42
C ILE A 42 8.31 3.39 -11.46
N VAL A 43 7.08 3.89 -11.27
CA VAL A 43 6.49 4.83 -12.21
C VAL A 43 7.23 6.16 -12.22
N GLU A 44 7.25 6.82 -13.37
CA GLU A 44 7.85 8.14 -13.52
C GLU A 44 6.84 9.22 -13.16
N GLY A 45 7.30 10.44 -12.89
CA GLY A 45 6.43 11.59 -12.63
C GLY A 45 6.50 12.12 -11.21
N GLY A 46 7.47 11.69 -10.43
CA GLY A 46 7.73 12.23 -9.10
C GLY A 46 6.82 11.67 -8.02
N ILE A 47 6.77 12.39 -6.87
CA ILE A 47 6.09 11.88 -5.68
C ILE A 47 4.58 11.72 -5.86
N GLU A 48 3.95 12.61 -6.59
CA GLU A 48 2.50 12.54 -6.79
C GLU A 48 2.11 11.32 -7.62
N ALA A 49 2.85 11.05 -8.69
CA ALA A 49 2.64 9.86 -9.50
C ALA A 49 2.93 8.60 -8.69
N GLN A 50 3.99 8.61 -7.89
CA GLN A 50 4.34 7.46 -7.08
C GLN A 50 3.29 7.19 -6.00
N ALA A 51 2.85 8.20 -5.28
CA ALA A 51 1.82 8.02 -4.24
C ALA A 51 0.53 7.49 -4.85
N THR A 52 0.10 8.04 -5.99
CA THR A 52 -1.09 7.57 -6.69
C THR A 52 -0.96 6.10 -7.06
N GLN A 53 0.20 5.72 -7.61
CA GLN A 53 0.42 4.33 -8.01
C GLN A 53 0.39 3.37 -6.83
N VAL A 54 0.95 3.77 -5.69
CA VAL A 54 0.90 2.95 -4.47
C VAL A 54 -0.55 2.65 -4.09
N PHE A 55 -1.39 3.68 -4.03
CA PHE A 55 -2.78 3.48 -3.60
C PHE A 55 -3.60 2.73 -4.65
N GLU A 56 -3.32 2.92 -5.94
CA GLU A 56 -3.96 2.12 -6.98
C GLU A 56 -3.56 0.65 -6.85
N ASN A 57 -2.29 0.38 -6.61
CA ASN A 57 -1.82 -0.99 -6.42
C ASN A 57 -2.48 -1.64 -5.20
N ILE A 58 -2.57 -0.90 -4.10
CA ILE A 58 -3.23 -1.39 -2.88
C ILE A 58 -4.70 -1.69 -3.18
N GLY A 59 -5.38 -0.80 -3.88
CA GLY A 59 -6.78 -1.00 -4.25
C GLY A 59 -6.97 -2.25 -5.09
N THR A 60 -6.07 -2.50 -6.04
CA THR A 60 -6.11 -3.71 -6.88
C THR A 60 -5.99 -4.96 -6.03
N VAL A 61 -4.99 -5.00 -5.13
CA VAL A 61 -4.75 -6.16 -4.28
C VAL A 61 -5.93 -6.40 -3.33
N LEU A 62 -6.42 -5.35 -2.68
CA LEU A 62 -7.56 -5.46 -1.78
C LEU A 62 -8.81 -5.93 -2.53
N GLY A 63 -9.02 -5.43 -3.75
CA GLY A 63 -10.14 -5.85 -4.59
C GLY A 63 -10.11 -7.34 -4.90
N GLU A 64 -8.93 -7.91 -5.08
CA GLU A 64 -8.78 -9.36 -5.30
C GLU A 64 -9.21 -10.17 -4.09
N MET A 65 -9.22 -9.57 -2.90
CA MET A 65 -9.67 -10.20 -1.65
C MET A 65 -11.09 -9.77 -1.27
N GLY A 66 -11.78 -9.04 -2.15
CA GLY A 66 -13.14 -8.56 -1.87
C GLY A 66 -13.19 -7.40 -0.89
N LEU A 67 -12.08 -6.67 -0.75
CA LEU A 67 -11.96 -5.55 0.17
C LEU A 67 -11.73 -4.24 -0.59
N THR A 68 -11.87 -3.14 0.13
CA THR A 68 -11.54 -1.80 -0.37
C THR A 68 -10.66 -1.08 0.64
N LEU A 69 -10.20 0.11 0.28
CA LEU A 69 -9.40 0.94 1.18
C LEU A 69 -10.16 1.32 2.45
N ALA A 70 -11.51 1.29 2.41
CA ALA A 70 -12.33 1.53 3.60
C ALA A 70 -12.14 0.46 4.68
N ASN A 71 -11.60 -0.69 4.34
CA ASN A 71 -11.33 -1.76 5.29
C ASN A 71 -10.02 -1.55 6.06
N ALA A 72 -9.23 -0.51 5.74
CA ALA A 72 -7.96 -0.27 6.41
C ALA A 72 -8.16 0.23 7.84
N LEU A 73 -7.49 -0.43 8.78
CA LEU A 73 -7.49 -0.06 10.19
C LEU A 73 -6.27 0.79 10.53
N LYS A 74 -5.12 0.44 9.94
CA LYS A 74 -3.84 1.09 10.23
C LYS A 74 -3.01 1.16 8.96
N ALA A 75 -2.45 2.34 8.73
CA ALA A 75 -1.49 2.55 7.63
C ALA A 75 -0.15 2.98 8.21
N THR A 76 0.93 2.49 7.63
CA THR A 76 2.26 3.02 7.90
C THR A 76 2.81 3.52 6.57
N VAL A 77 3.17 4.80 6.53
CA VAL A 77 3.69 5.46 5.33
C VAL A 77 5.17 5.71 5.54
N PHE A 78 5.98 5.20 4.62
CA PHE A 78 7.43 5.40 4.63
C PHE A 78 7.78 6.34 3.48
N LEU A 79 8.51 7.41 3.80
CA LEU A 79 8.97 8.39 2.81
C LEU A 79 10.48 8.48 2.87
N THR A 80 11.12 8.72 1.72
CA THR A 80 12.56 8.99 1.72
C THR A 80 12.85 10.47 1.98
N ASP A 81 11.82 11.32 1.95
CA ASP A 81 11.96 12.76 2.20
C ASP A 81 10.65 13.27 2.79
N LEU A 82 10.65 13.71 4.05
CA LEU A 82 9.45 14.25 4.70
C LEU A 82 8.97 15.55 4.07
N ASN A 83 9.76 16.19 3.22
CA ASN A 83 9.27 17.32 2.43
C ASN A 83 8.16 16.91 1.45
N ASP A 84 8.03 15.61 1.16
CA ASP A 84 6.96 15.07 0.34
C ASP A 84 5.65 14.85 1.12
N PHE A 85 5.67 15.09 2.45
CA PHE A 85 4.55 14.79 3.34
C PHE A 85 3.24 15.44 2.90
N ALA A 86 3.28 16.74 2.58
CA ALA A 86 2.06 17.46 2.18
C ALA A 86 1.47 16.92 0.88
N ALA A 87 2.31 16.61 -0.11
CA ALA A 87 1.87 16.07 -1.39
C ALA A 87 1.23 14.69 -1.22
N VAL A 88 1.86 13.83 -0.41
CA VAL A 88 1.35 12.49 -0.14
C VAL A 88 0.05 12.57 0.65
N ASN A 89 -0.05 13.46 1.62
CA ASN A 89 -1.27 13.64 2.41
C ASN A 89 -2.46 14.01 1.55
N ALA A 90 -2.28 14.90 0.58
CA ALA A 90 -3.37 15.32 -0.29
C ALA A 90 -3.92 14.15 -1.11
N ILE A 91 -3.04 13.26 -1.56
CA ILE A 91 -3.44 12.07 -2.31
C ILE A 91 -4.06 11.02 -1.39
N TYR A 92 -3.43 10.78 -0.23
CA TYR A 92 -3.90 9.87 0.80
C TYR A 92 -5.35 10.21 1.20
N GLU A 93 -5.64 11.48 1.39
CA GLU A 93 -6.97 11.94 1.79
C GLU A 93 -8.03 11.52 0.79
N ARG A 94 -7.73 11.58 -0.51
CA ARG A 94 -8.67 11.20 -1.55
C ARG A 94 -8.98 9.71 -1.56
N TYR A 95 -8.01 8.88 -1.15
CA TYR A 95 -8.18 7.43 -1.18
C TYR A 95 -8.79 6.86 0.09
N PHE A 96 -8.49 7.44 1.25
CA PHE A 96 -8.91 6.88 2.54
C PHE A 96 -10.05 7.61 3.21
N GLY A 97 -10.33 8.85 2.84
CA GLY A 97 -11.40 9.62 3.48
C GLY A 97 -12.79 9.06 3.18
N PRO A 98 -13.81 9.40 4.00
CA PRO A 98 -13.71 10.29 5.17
C PRO A 98 -13.28 9.60 6.47
N ASP A 99 -13.43 8.28 6.58
CA ASP A 99 -13.13 7.54 7.80
C ASP A 99 -11.70 7.00 7.73
N PHE A 100 -10.74 7.83 8.12
CA PHE A 100 -9.33 7.52 7.99
C PHE A 100 -8.86 6.41 8.91
N PRO A 101 -7.95 5.53 8.46
CA PRO A 101 -7.30 4.58 9.35
C PRO A 101 -6.36 5.32 10.31
N ALA A 102 -5.98 4.65 11.40
CA ALA A 102 -4.87 5.14 12.21
C ALA A 102 -3.60 5.10 11.36
N ARG A 103 -2.65 6.02 11.60
CA ARG A 103 -1.49 6.14 10.73
C ARG A 103 -0.23 6.55 11.47
N SER A 104 0.91 6.02 11.03
CA SER A 104 2.23 6.57 11.32
C SER A 104 2.89 6.91 9.98
N CYS A 105 3.67 7.98 9.94
CA CYS A 105 4.41 8.39 8.77
C CYS A 105 5.82 8.75 9.19
N VAL A 106 6.81 8.12 8.57
CA VAL A 106 8.22 8.29 8.96
C VAL A 106 9.10 8.45 7.73
N GLU A 107 10.23 9.13 7.92
CA GLU A 107 11.26 9.21 6.90
C GLU A 107 12.24 8.06 7.10
N VAL A 108 12.63 7.42 6.02
CA VAL A 108 13.62 6.34 6.02
C VAL A 108 14.75 6.69 5.06
N SER A 109 15.90 6.05 5.23
CA SER A 109 17.07 6.35 4.42
C SER A 109 16.85 6.00 2.95
N ARG A 110 16.25 4.85 2.66
CA ARG A 110 16.01 4.38 1.30
C ARG A 110 14.86 3.38 1.30
N LEU A 111 14.24 3.26 0.13
CA LEU A 111 13.20 2.26 -0.10
C LEU A 111 13.58 1.38 -1.30
N PRO A 112 12.98 0.20 -1.42
CA PRO A 112 13.29 -0.71 -2.53
C PRO A 112 13.11 -0.05 -3.89
N ALA A 113 13.97 -0.39 -4.82
CA ALA A 113 13.92 0.04 -6.23
C ALA A 113 13.96 1.57 -6.41
N GLY A 114 14.48 2.30 -5.42
CA GLY A 114 14.56 3.76 -5.51
C GLY A 114 13.23 4.45 -5.32
N ALA A 115 12.23 3.78 -4.77
CA ALA A 115 10.94 4.38 -4.49
C ALA A 115 11.06 5.51 -3.49
N ARG A 116 10.19 6.52 -3.59
CA ARG A 116 10.14 7.64 -2.66
C ARG A 116 9.06 7.46 -1.60
N VAL A 117 8.15 6.52 -1.82
CA VAL A 117 7.05 6.24 -0.89
C VAL A 117 6.76 4.75 -0.89
N GLU A 118 6.41 4.24 0.29
CA GLU A 118 5.95 2.86 0.46
C GLU A 118 4.89 2.88 1.55
N VAL A 119 3.84 2.08 1.39
CA VAL A 119 2.75 2.03 2.37
C VAL A 119 2.40 0.58 2.67
N GLU A 120 2.27 0.28 3.96
CA GLU A 120 1.74 -1.00 4.41
C GLU A 120 0.44 -0.78 5.17
N LEU A 121 -0.44 -1.77 5.16
CA LEU A 121 -1.74 -1.66 5.80
C LEU A 121 -2.04 -2.86 6.67
N ILE A 122 -2.85 -2.62 7.70
CA ILE A 122 -3.58 -3.66 8.41
C ILE A 122 -5.06 -3.38 8.14
N CYS A 123 -5.76 -4.39 7.64
CA CYS A 123 -7.17 -4.27 7.27
C CYS A 123 -8.01 -5.28 8.04
N GLU A 124 -9.31 -5.06 8.05
CA GLU A 124 -10.26 -6.01 8.65
C GLU A 124 -11.26 -6.43 7.58
N LYS A 125 -11.45 -7.75 7.46
CA LYS A 125 -12.43 -8.29 6.52
C LYS A 125 -13.84 -7.93 6.99
N THR A 126 -14.70 -7.58 6.04
CA THR A 126 -16.11 -7.38 6.35
C THR A 126 -16.80 -8.71 6.57
N GLU A 127 -17.88 -8.69 7.36
CA GLU A 127 -18.76 -9.83 7.54
C GLU A 127 -19.49 -10.15 6.23
N GLY A 128 -19.64 -11.40 5.94
CA GLY A 128 -20.43 -11.82 4.80
C GLY A 128 -19.73 -12.65 3.80
#